data_8f386dfbcbbdb35b19d013d5d6150491
#
_entry.id   8f386dfbcbbdb35b19d013d5d6150491
#
_cell.length_a   1.000
_cell.length_b   1.000
_cell.length_c   1.000
_cell.angle_alpha   90.00
_cell.angle_beta   90.00
_cell.angle_gamma   90.00
#
_symmetry.space_group_name_H-M   'P 1'
#
loop_
_entity.id
_entity.type
_entity.pdbx_description
1 polymer ?
#
loop_
_entity_poly.entity_id
_entity_poly.type
_entity_poly.pdbx_seq_one_letter_code
_entity_poly.pdbx_strand_id
1 'polypeptide(L)'
;RKNVMNPINIALDGPAAAGKSTIARQVASKLSMIYVDTGAMYRAITYKYLKQDAPEDFQNLINHTSLELTYNPSKGQRIILDNEDVTDYLRENDVTQHVSYVASKEPVRTYAVQKQKELAIKKGIVMDGRDIGTVVLPDAELKVYMIASVDERAERRQKENELRGIPSTLNQLKKEIEERDHYDMNRDISPLRKAEDAITVDTTSKTIEDVTEEILKLVKNL
;
A
#
# COMPACT_ATOMS: atom_id res chain seq x y z
N ARG A 1 -27.53 12.98 21.99
CA ARG A 1 -26.03 13.14 22.01
C ARG A 1 -25.49 12.14 21.01
N LYS A 2 -24.99 12.63 19.85
CA LYS A 2 -24.24 11.76 18.94
C LYS A 2 -22.99 11.30 19.69
N ASN A 3 -22.83 9.99 19.90
CA ASN A 3 -21.58 9.45 20.36
C ASN A 3 -20.53 9.75 19.28
N VAL A 4 -19.73 10.79 19.50
CA VAL A 4 -18.57 11.09 18.66
C VAL A 4 -17.56 10.01 19.00
N MET A 5 -17.43 8.99 18.13
CA MET A 5 -16.37 7.99 18.28
C MET A 5 -15.03 8.71 18.15
N ASN A 6 -14.09 8.42 19.06
CA ASN A 6 -12.73 8.91 18.94
C ASN A 6 -12.16 8.48 17.58
N PRO A 7 -11.43 9.37 16.87
CA PRO A 7 -10.82 9.00 15.60
C PRO A 7 -9.80 7.87 15.80
N ILE A 8 -9.72 6.98 14.83
CA ILE A 8 -8.81 5.84 14.84
C ILE A 8 -7.96 5.82 13.57
N ASN A 9 -6.87 5.06 13.63
CA ASN A 9 -6.10 4.65 12.46
C ASN A 9 -6.29 3.15 12.24
N ILE A 10 -6.37 2.74 10.97
CA ILE A 10 -6.47 1.35 10.56
C ILE A 10 -5.28 1.02 9.66
N ALA A 11 -4.53 0.00 10.02
CA ALA A 11 -3.42 -0.53 9.25
C ALA A 11 -3.83 -1.82 8.53
N LEU A 12 -3.69 -1.86 7.21
CA LEU A 12 -3.95 -3.04 6.39
C LEU A 12 -2.66 -3.48 5.72
N ASP A 13 -2.06 -4.54 6.19
CA ASP A 13 -0.86 -5.12 5.61
C ASP A 13 -1.15 -6.45 4.92
N GLY A 14 -0.26 -6.88 4.06
CA GLY A 14 -0.36 -8.16 3.39
C GLY A 14 0.43 -8.19 2.09
N PRO A 15 0.52 -9.38 1.46
CA PRO A 15 1.30 -9.59 0.26
C PRO A 15 0.71 -8.91 -0.97
N ALA A 16 1.48 -8.89 -2.06
CA ALA A 16 1.08 -8.31 -3.34
C ALA A 16 -0.20 -8.96 -3.88
N ALA A 17 -1.05 -8.15 -4.51
CA ALA A 17 -2.29 -8.59 -5.16
C ALA A 17 -3.32 -9.26 -4.23
N ALA A 18 -3.28 -8.99 -2.93
CA ALA A 18 -4.26 -9.49 -1.96
C ALA A 18 -5.57 -8.68 -1.91
N GLY A 19 -5.67 -7.62 -2.73
CA GLY A 19 -6.86 -6.77 -2.78
C GLY A 19 -6.90 -5.67 -1.72
N LYS A 20 -5.79 -5.39 -1.05
CA LYS A 20 -5.70 -4.42 0.05
C LYS A 20 -6.19 -3.03 -0.33
N SER A 21 -5.77 -2.51 -1.47
CA SER A 21 -6.13 -1.14 -1.87
C SER A 21 -7.63 -0.97 -2.10
N THR A 22 -8.27 -1.92 -2.76
CA THR A 22 -9.71 -1.90 -2.99
C THR A 22 -10.49 -1.98 -1.67
N ILE A 23 -10.11 -2.89 -0.80
CA ILE A 23 -10.71 -3.06 0.53
C ILE A 23 -10.51 -1.80 1.38
N ALA A 24 -9.27 -1.27 1.41
CA ALA A 24 -8.96 -0.08 2.18
C ALA A 24 -9.78 1.14 1.76
N ARG A 25 -9.96 1.34 0.45
CA ARG A 25 -10.82 2.42 -0.06
C ARG A 25 -12.26 2.27 0.39
N GLN A 26 -12.80 1.05 0.34
CA GLN A 26 -14.18 0.81 0.74
C GLN A 26 -14.38 1.00 2.25
N VAL A 27 -13.46 0.49 3.05
CA VAL A 27 -13.49 0.68 4.51
C VAL A 27 -13.42 2.17 4.84
N ALA A 28 -12.50 2.91 4.24
CA ALA A 28 -12.35 4.34 4.45
C ALA A 28 -13.64 5.10 4.06
N SER A 29 -14.20 4.78 2.90
CA SER A 29 -15.44 5.41 2.43
C SER A 29 -16.60 5.18 3.41
N LYS A 30 -16.80 3.95 3.86
CA LYS A 30 -17.90 3.60 4.78
C LYS A 30 -17.74 4.20 6.17
N LEU A 31 -16.52 4.45 6.61
CA LEU A 31 -16.21 5.04 7.92
C LEU A 31 -15.95 6.55 7.87
N SER A 32 -16.08 7.17 6.71
CA SER A 32 -15.72 8.59 6.47
C SER A 32 -14.28 8.90 6.89
N MET A 33 -13.39 7.97 6.61
CA MET A 33 -11.94 8.09 6.84
C MET A 33 -11.21 8.37 5.53
N ILE A 34 -9.95 8.76 5.64
CA ILE A 34 -9.08 9.04 4.49
C ILE A 34 -8.24 7.80 4.20
N TYR A 35 -8.28 7.32 2.96
CA TYR A 35 -7.42 6.25 2.49
C TYR A 35 -6.07 6.78 2.02
N VAL A 36 -4.98 6.16 2.47
CA VAL A 36 -3.61 6.45 2.03
C VAL A 36 -2.98 5.20 1.43
N ASP A 37 -2.62 5.27 0.15
CA ASP A 37 -1.89 4.24 -0.60
C ASP A 37 -0.38 4.48 -0.45
N THR A 38 0.27 3.74 0.45
CA THR A 38 1.72 3.89 0.65
C THR A 38 2.52 3.34 -0.52
N GLY A 39 2.02 2.32 -1.21
CA GLY A 39 2.64 1.79 -2.42
C GLY A 39 2.82 2.85 -3.50
N ALA A 40 1.84 3.73 -3.66
CA ALA A 40 1.93 4.84 -4.61
C ALA A 40 3.08 5.80 -4.26
N MET A 41 3.36 6.01 -2.98
CA MET A 41 4.48 6.84 -2.53
C MET A 41 5.82 6.23 -2.96
N TYR A 42 6.00 4.94 -2.75
CA TYR A 42 7.22 4.24 -3.19
C TYR A 42 7.35 4.20 -4.70
N ARG A 43 6.24 4.07 -5.41
CA ARG A 43 6.22 4.13 -6.88
C ARG A 43 6.64 5.51 -7.40
N ALA A 44 6.24 6.58 -6.75
CA ALA A 44 6.66 7.94 -7.12
C ALA A 44 8.18 8.11 -6.97
N ILE A 45 8.76 7.64 -5.88
CA ILE A 45 10.22 7.67 -5.69
C ILE A 45 10.91 6.80 -6.74
N THR A 46 10.36 5.63 -7.06
CA THR A 46 10.87 4.74 -8.11
C THR A 46 10.81 5.41 -9.48
N TYR A 47 9.72 6.10 -9.79
CA TYR A 47 9.58 6.86 -11.03
C TYR A 47 10.70 7.89 -11.18
N LYS A 48 10.97 8.66 -10.12
CA LYS A 48 12.09 9.63 -10.12
C LYS A 48 13.43 8.92 -10.31
N TYR A 49 13.66 7.83 -9.59
CA TYR A 49 14.87 7.02 -9.72
C TYR A 49 15.13 6.61 -11.17
N LEU A 50 14.12 6.13 -11.87
CA LEU A 50 14.24 5.72 -13.27
C LEU A 50 14.44 6.91 -14.20
N LYS A 51 13.79 8.04 -13.97
CA LYS A 51 13.96 9.27 -14.75
C LYS A 51 15.35 9.88 -14.61
N GLN A 52 16.04 9.62 -13.53
CA GLN A 52 17.39 10.09 -13.26
C GLN A 52 18.45 9.01 -13.56
N ASP A 53 18.16 8.10 -14.47
CA ASP A 53 19.08 7.06 -14.95
C ASP A 53 19.59 6.13 -13.82
N ALA A 54 18.71 5.75 -12.92
CA ALA A 54 18.96 4.78 -11.85
C ALA A 54 20.24 5.10 -11.03
N PRO A 55 20.30 6.24 -10.32
CA PRO A 55 21.46 6.61 -9.54
C PRO A 55 21.72 5.64 -8.39
N GLU A 56 22.99 5.40 -8.07
CA GLU A 56 23.37 4.51 -6.96
C GLU A 56 23.21 5.17 -5.59
N ASP A 57 23.32 6.48 -5.51
CA ASP A 57 23.23 7.24 -4.26
C ASP A 57 21.77 7.59 -3.92
N PHE A 58 21.10 6.71 -3.19
CA PHE A 58 19.71 6.91 -2.77
C PHE A 58 19.56 8.05 -1.77
N GLN A 59 20.56 8.30 -0.92
CA GLN A 59 20.49 9.41 0.03
C GLN A 59 20.48 10.75 -0.71
N ASN A 60 21.31 10.88 -1.73
CA ASN A 60 21.31 12.08 -2.57
C ASN A 60 19.99 12.25 -3.33
N LEU A 61 19.45 11.16 -3.87
CA LEU A 61 18.15 11.17 -4.54
C LEU A 61 17.06 11.71 -3.59
N ILE A 62 16.99 11.19 -2.38
CA ILE A 62 15.98 11.57 -1.37
C ILE A 62 16.20 13.01 -0.90
N ASN A 63 17.44 13.46 -0.71
CA ASN A 63 17.74 14.83 -0.31
C ASN A 63 17.21 15.89 -1.31
N HIS A 64 17.00 15.49 -2.56
CA HIS A 64 16.47 16.35 -3.62
C HIS A 64 15.03 16.00 -4.00
N THR A 65 14.32 15.27 -3.15
CA THR A 65 12.94 14.82 -3.41
C THR A 65 11.95 15.55 -2.51
N SER A 66 10.90 16.07 -3.12
CA SER A 66 9.70 16.57 -2.44
C SER A 66 8.51 15.70 -2.84
N LEU A 67 7.85 15.12 -1.86
CA LEU A 67 6.70 14.23 -2.07
C LEU A 67 5.54 14.70 -1.23
N GLU A 68 4.40 14.96 -1.88
CA GLU A 68 3.17 15.38 -1.22
C GLU A 68 1.98 14.58 -1.74
N LEU A 69 1.00 14.36 -0.88
CA LEU A 69 -0.27 13.76 -1.24
C LEU A 69 -1.35 14.82 -1.23
N THR A 70 -2.16 14.85 -2.30
CA THR A 70 -3.35 15.68 -2.37
C THR A 70 -4.57 14.82 -2.71
N TYR A 71 -5.75 15.35 -2.45
CA TYR A 71 -7.00 14.66 -2.77
C TYR A 71 -7.80 15.49 -3.75
N ASN A 72 -8.16 14.85 -4.87
CA ASN A 72 -9.05 15.42 -5.85
C ASN A 72 -10.43 14.79 -5.67
N PRO A 73 -11.53 15.56 -5.57
CA PRO A 73 -12.86 15.00 -5.34
C PRO A 73 -13.33 13.99 -6.38
N SER A 74 -12.85 14.12 -7.62
CA SER A 74 -13.24 13.21 -8.71
C SER A 74 -12.23 12.10 -8.98
N LYS A 75 -10.94 12.32 -8.70
CA LYS A 75 -9.84 11.39 -9.05
C LYS A 75 -9.24 10.67 -7.84
N GLY A 76 -9.58 11.05 -6.61
CA GLY A 76 -9.02 10.48 -5.39
C GLY A 76 -7.63 10.99 -5.05
N GLN A 77 -6.80 10.12 -4.48
CA GLN A 77 -5.44 10.47 -4.08
C GLN A 77 -4.56 10.79 -5.29
N ARG A 78 -3.85 11.92 -5.19
CA ARG A 78 -2.85 12.33 -6.18
C ARG A 78 -1.49 12.44 -5.51
N ILE A 79 -0.45 12.02 -6.20
CA ILE A 79 0.93 12.09 -5.73
C ILE A 79 1.64 13.23 -6.45
N ILE A 80 2.12 14.19 -5.68
CA ILE A 80 2.88 15.35 -6.20
C ILE A 80 4.35 15.11 -5.91
N LEU A 81 5.13 14.89 -6.93
CA LEU A 81 6.56 14.64 -6.87
C LEU A 81 7.29 15.84 -7.46
N ASP A 82 8.12 16.52 -6.66
CA ASP A 82 8.87 17.70 -7.10
C ASP A 82 7.97 18.72 -7.82
N ASN A 83 6.81 19.00 -7.24
CA ASN A 83 5.79 19.93 -7.73
C ASN A 83 5.03 19.47 -8.98
N GLU A 84 5.16 18.22 -9.40
CA GLU A 84 4.45 17.64 -10.55
C GLU A 84 3.54 16.50 -10.10
N ASP A 85 2.28 16.48 -10.59
CA ASP A 85 1.39 15.35 -10.38
C ASP A 85 1.82 14.17 -11.27
N VAL A 86 2.38 13.13 -10.66
CA VAL A 86 2.90 11.96 -11.37
C VAL A 86 1.99 10.75 -11.26
N THR A 87 0.84 10.86 -10.64
CA THR A 87 -0.04 9.74 -10.29
C THR A 87 -0.32 8.80 -11.46
N ASP A 88 -0.56 9.34 -12.64
CA ASP A 88 -0.93 8.54 -13.81
C ASP A 88 0.23 7.73 -14.41
N TYR A 89 1.47 8.01 -14.01
CA TYR A 89 2.67 7.29 -14.47
C TYR A 89 3.10 6.15 -13.54
N LEU A 90 2.50 6.04 -12.35
CA LEU A 90 3.00 5.15 -11.30
C LEU A 90 2.72 3.66 -11.55
N ARG A 91 1.84 3.35 -12.48
CA ARG A 91 1.49 1.97 -12.86
C ARG A 91 2.21 1.48 -14.10
N GLU A 92 3.10 2.28 -14.66
CA GLU A 92 3.92 1.86 -15.79
C GLU A 92 4.77 0.63 -15.41
N ASN A 93 5.05 -0.21 -16.41
CA ASN A 93 5.71 -1.49 -16.20
C ASN A 93 7.09 -1.35 -15.57
N ASP A 94 7.87 -0.38 -16.01
CA ASP A 94 9.21 -0.11 -15.46
C ASP A 94 9.15 0.22 -13.96
N VAL A 95 8.19 1.03 -13.54
CA VAL A 95 7.98 1.36 -12.13
C VAL A 95 7.62 0.10 -11.35
N THR A 96 6.69 -0.69 -11.86
CA THR A 96 6.24 -1.93 -11.23
C THR A 96 7.39 -2.92 -11.04
N GLN A 97 8.29 -3.03 -12.02
CA GLN A 97 9.44 -3.94 -11.95
C GLN A 97 10.50 -3.52 -10.94
N HIS A 98 10.64 -2.21 -10.66
CA HIS A 98 11.73 -1.67 -9.83
C HIS A 98 11.30 -1.24 -8.43
N VAL A 99 10.00 -1.15 -8.15
CA VAL A 99 9.51 -0.57 -6.90
C VAL A 99 9.97 -1.34 -5.65
N SER A 100 9.99 -2.67 -5.69
CA SER A 100 10.43 -3.46 -4.53
C SER A 100 11.90 -3.23 -4.20
N TYR A 101 12.75 -3.13 -5.21
CA TYR A 101 14.17 -2.81 -5.05
C TYR A 101 14.37 -1.42 -4.44
N VAL A 102 13.75 -0.39 -5.02
CA VAL A 102 13.88 0.99 -4.53
C VAL A 102 13.30 1.11 -3.11
N ALA A 103 12.14 0.51 -2.86
CA ALA A 103 11.50 0.53 -1.55
C ALA A 103 12.29 -0.21 -0.46
N SER A 104 13.26 -1.05 -0.81
CA SER A 104 14.12 -1.75 0.15
C SER A 104 15.26 -0.88 0.70
N LYS A 105 15.53 0.25 0.06
CA LYS A 105 16.66 1.11 0.41
C LYS A 105 16.37 1.95 1.66
N GLU A 106 17.30 1.97 2.60
CA GLU A 106 17.12 2.65 3.88
C GLU A 106 16.76 4.12 3.75
N PRO A 107 17.46 4.94 2.93
CA PRO A 107 17.10 6.36 2.79
C PRO A 107 15.67 6.56 2.27
N VAL A 108 15.23 5.70 1.34
CA VAL A 108 13.88 5.73 0.76
C VAL A 108 12.84 5.37 1.83
N ARG A 109 13.07 4.30 2.59
CA ARG A 109 12.14 3.87 3.63
C ARG A 109 12.05 4.90 4.75
N THR A 110 13.16 5.40 5.23
CA THR A 110 13.20 6.42 6.29
C THR A 110 12.37 7.65 5.89
N TYR A 111 12.56 8.13 4.68
CA TYR A 111 11.81 9.28 4.17
C TYR A 111 10.32 9.00 4.04
N ALA A 112 9.96 7.88 3.40
CA ALA A 112 8.56 7.51 3.18
C ALA A 112 7.81 7.25 4.49
N VAL A 113 8.42 6.52 5.42
CA VAL A 113 7.83 6.23 6.74
C VAL A 113 7.59 7.52 7.53
N GLN A 114 8.52 8.47 7.50
CA GLN A 114 8.34 9.77 8.14
C GLN A 114 7.13 10.51 7.57
N LYS A 115 6.99 10.54 6.26
CA LYS A 115 5.83 11.16 5.60
C LYS A 115 4.52 10.47 5.96
N GLN A 116 4.52 9.15 6.01
CA GLN A 116 3.35 8.35 6.35
C GLN A 116 2.91 8.60 7.81
N LYS A 117 3.86 8.64 8.74
CA LYS A 117 3.57 8.97 10.15
C LYS A 117 2.94 10.35 10.30
N GLU A 118 3.46 11.34 9.59
CA GLU A 118 2.93 12.71 9.61
C GLU A 118 1.46 12.75 9.15
N LEU A 119 1.11 12.00 8.11
CA LEU A 119 -0.26 11.93 7.60
C LEU A 119 -1.26 11.37 8.62
N ALA A 120 -0.81 10.53 9.54
CA ALA A 120 -1.65 9.82 10.49
C ALA A 120 -1.72 10.45 11.89
N ILE A 121 -1.06 11.57 12.14
CA ILE A 121 -1.01 12.22 13.46
C ILE A 121 -2.40 12.55 13.98
N LYS A 122 -3.25 13.10 13.14
CA LYS A 122 -4.63 13.50 13.50
C LYS A 122 -5.61 12.33 13.50
N LYS A 123 -5.13 11.13 13.18
CA LYS A 123 -5.94 9.92 13.01
C LYS A 123 -7.01 10.05 11.90
N GLY A 124 -7.92 9.11 11.82
CA GLY A 124 -8.90 9.06 10.74
C GLY A 124 -8.35 8.50 9.42
N ILE A 125 -7.26 7.74 9.48
CA ILE A 125 -6.55 7.22 8.30
C ILE A 125 -6.72 5.70 8.20
N VAL A 126 -7.03 5.24 7.00
CA VAL A 126 -6.87 3.84 6.58
C VAL A 126 -5.65 3.77 5.67
N MET A 127 -4.65 3.03 6.07
CA MET A 127 -3.38 2.95 5.34
C MET A 127 -3.06 1.51 5.00
N ASP A 128 -2.70 1.22 3.74
CA ASP A 128 -2.30 -0.11 3.33
C ASP A 128 -0.83 -0.16 2.91
N GLY A 129 -0.21 -1.31 3.12
CA GLY A 129 1.19 -1.52 2.79
C GLY A 129 1.72 -2.89 3.20
N ARG A 130 2.97 -2.94 3.65
CA ARG A 130 3.65 -4.14 4.13
C ARG A 130 4.15 -4.01 5.57
N ASP A 131 4.39 -2.81 6.04
CA ASP A 131 5.00 -2.50 7.32
C ASP A 131 4.20 -1.49 8.14
N ILE A 132 2.91 -1.36 7.85
CA ILE A 132 2.09 -0.31 8.45
C ILE A 132 1.87 -0.60 9.93
N GLY A 133 1.39 -1.79 10.26
CA GLY A 133 1.13 -2.17 11.65
C GLY A 133 2.39 -2.42 12.49
N THR A 134 3.53 -2.70 11.84
CA THR A 134 4.79 -2.97 12.54
C THR A 134 5.66 -1.73 12.72
N VAL A 135 5.73 -0.86 11.72
CA VAL A 135 6.69 0.26 11.68
C VAL A 135 6.01 1.62 11.61
N VAL A 136 5.07 1.80 10.70
CA VAL A 136 4.49 3.13 10.42
C VAL A 136 3.49 3.53 11.49
N LEU A 137 2.54 2.68 11.81
CA LEU A 137 1.45 2.91 12.77
C LEU A 137 1.43 1.80 13.82
N PRO A 138 2.48 1.69 14.65
CA PRO A 138 2.54 0.63 15.66
C PRO A 138 1.43 0.75 16.71
N ASP A 139 0.84 1.93 16.85
CA ASP A 139 -0.25 2.22 17.78
C ASP A 139 -1.63 2.31 17.11
N ALA A 140 -1.77 1.85 15.84
CA ALA A 140 -3.07 1.83 15.18
C ALA A 140 -4.07 1.03 16.01
N GLU A 141 -5.29 1.57 16.17
CA GLU A 141 -6.36 0.93 16.94
C GLU A 141 -6.82 -0.39 16.33
N LEU A 142 -6.74 -0.52 15.00
CA LEU A 142 -6.99 -1.78 14.32
C LEU A 142 -5.85 -2.07 13.33
N LYS A 143 -5.30 -3.29 13.43
CA LYS A 143 -4.32 -3.81 12.48
C LYS A 143 -4.86 -5.10 11.86
N VAL A 144 -4.91 -5.14 10.55
CA VAL A 144 -5.36 -6.30 9.78
C VAL A 144 -4.23 -6.78 8.90
N TYR A 145 -3.97 -8.08 8.93
CA TYR A 145 -3.04 -8.74 8.02
C TYR A 145 -3.85 -9.58 7.04
N MET A 146 -3.91 -9.14 5.78
CA MET A 146 -4.68 -9.79 4.74
C MET A 146 -3.85 -10.81 4.00
N ILE A 147 -4.38 -12.03 3.88
CA ILE A 147 -3.75 -13.10 3.10
C ILE A 147 -4.71 -13.64 2.04
N ALA A 148 -4.15 -14.21 0.99
CA ALA A 148 -4.86 -14.96 -0.03
C ALA A 148 -3.89 -15.93 -0.70
N SER A 149 -4.40 -17.01 -1.28
CA SER A 149 -3.56 -17.95 -2.03
C SER A 149 -2.85 -17.27 -3.19
N VAL A 150 -1.68 -17.76 -3.56
CA VAL A 150 -0.93 -17.25 -4.73
C VAL A 150 -1.77 -17.40 -6.00
N ASP A 151 -2.47 -18.52 -6.15
CA ASP A 151 -3.33 -18.78 -7.31
C ASP A 151 -4.41 -17.71 -7.45
N GLU A 152 -5.13 -17.40 -6.38
CA GLU A 152 -6.18 -16.40 -6.41
C GLU A 152 -5.63 -14.99 -6.64
N ARG A 153 -4.51 -14.67 -6.04
CA ARG A 153 -3.85 -13.37 -6.26
C ARG A 153 -3.40 -13.20 -7.71
N ALA A 154 -2.87 -14.25 -8.32
CA ALA A 154 -2.52 -14.25 -9.73
C ALA A 154 -3.75 -14.08 -10.63
N GLU A 155 -4.84 -14.75 -10.32
CA GLU A 155 -6.11 -14.62 -11.07
C GLU A 155 -6.66 -13.19 -10.99
N ARG A 156 -6.63 -12.57 -9.81
CA ARG A 156 -7.03 -11.16 -9.62
C ARG A 156 -6.19 -10.22 -10.47
N ARG A 157 -4.87 -10.41 -10.46
CA ARG A 157 -3.94 -9.60 -11.25
C ARG A 157 -4.17 -9.78 -12.75
N GLN A 158 -4.44 -11.00 -13.19
CA GLN A 158 -4.74 -11.28 -14.60
C GLN A 158 -5.99 -10.54 -15.06
N LYS A 159 -7.05 -10.55 -14.26
CA LYS A 159 -8.29 -9.81 -14.57
C LYS A 159 -8.05 -8.30 -14.64
N GLU A 160 -7.29 -7.74 -13.73
CA GLU A 160 -6.91 -6.32 -13.78
C GLU A 160 -6.13 -5.99 -15.05
N ASN A 161 -5.18 -6.85 -15.43
CA ASN A 161 -4.38 -6.67 -16.64
C ASN A 161 -5.23 -6.75 -17.90
N GLU A 162 -6.18 -7.69 -17.97
CA GLU A 162 -7.13 -7.80 -19.08
C GLU A 162 -7.95 -6.52 -19.26
N LEU A 163 -8.44 -5.94 -18.17
CA LEU A 163 -9.19 -4.67 -18.20
C LEU A 163 -8.34 -3.50 -18.69
N ARG A 164 -7.03 -3.57 -18.53
CA ARG A 164 -6.07 -2.53 -18.98
C ARG A 164 -5.45 -2.83 -20.33
N GLY A 165 -5.83 -3.95 -20.95
CA GLY A 165 -5.25 -4.40 -22.22
C GLY A 165 -3.79 -4.85 -22.11
N ILE A 166 -3.36 -5.30 -20.93
CA ILE A 166 -2.00 -5.78 -20.68
C ILE A 166 -1.99 -7.31 -20.82
N PRO A 167 -1.21 -7.88 -21.78
CA PRO A 167 -1.07 -9.32 -21.91
C PRO A 167 -0.37 -9.91 -20.68
N SER A 168 -0.90 -11.00 -20.15
CA SER A 168 -0.29 -11.72 -19.02
C SER A 168 -0.74 -13.18 -19.01
N THR A 169 0.08 -14.05 -18.42
CA THR A 169 -0.25 -15.46 -18.16
C THR A 169 -0.27 -15.74 -16.68
N LEU A 170 -1.11 -16.67 -16.25
CA LEU A 170 -1.20 -17.04 -14.82
C LEU A 170 0.14 -17.53 -14.27
N ASN A 171 0.86 -18.37 -15.02
CA ASN A 171 2.15 -18.89 -14.57
C ASN A 171 3.19 -17.79 -14.36
N GLN A 172 3.25 -16.83 -15.27
CA GLN A 172 4.14 -15.68 -15.16
C GLN A 172 3.77 -14.82 -13.95
N LEU A 173 2.49 -14.55 -13.77
CA LEU A 173 2.00 -13.75 -12.64
C LEU A 173 2.24 -14.42 -11.29
N LYS A 174 2.03 -15.74 -11.20
CA LYS A 174 2.34 -16.51 -9.98
C LYS A 174 3.82 -16.35 -9.60
N LYS A 175 4.70 -16.51 -10.57
CA LYS A 175 6.14 -16.37 -10.37
C LYS A 175 6.51 -14.96 -9.89
N GLU A 176 5.98 -13.93 -10.54
CA GLU A 176 6.25 -12.54 -10.18
C GLU A 176 5.73 -12.21 -8.77
N ILE A 177 4.55 -12.70 -8.41
CA ILE A 177 3.97 -12.50 -7.08
C ILE A 177 4.81 -13.20 -6.00
N GLU A 178 5.21 -14.45 -6.23
CA GLU A 178 6.05 -15.19 -5.29
C GLU A 178 7.42 -14.55 -5.10
N GLU A 179 8.06 -14.10 -6.18
CA GLU A 179 9.35 -13.41 -6.12
C GLU A 179 9.23 -12.10 -5.33
N ARG A 180 8.18 -11.35 -5.58
CA ARG A 180 7.93 -10.08 -4.87
C ARG A 180 7.66 -10.31 -3.39
N ASP A 181 6.81 -11.29 -3.04
CA ASP A 181 6.54 -11.62 -1.64
C ASP A 181 7.82 -12.07 -0.92
N HIS A 182 8.61 -12.91 -1.57
CA HIS A 182 9.89 -13.34 -1.03
C HIS A 182 10.83 -12.16 -0.78
N TYR A 183 10.91 -11.24 -1.74
CA TYR A 183 11.72 -10.04 -1.61
C TYR A 183 11.24 -9.14 -0.47
N ASP A 184 9.92 -8.89 -0.39
CA ASP A 184 9.34 -8.04 0.65
C ASP A 184 9.50 -8.65 2.06
N MET A 185 9.38 -9.99 2.19
CA MET A 185 9.51 -10.70 3.46
C MET A 185 10.97 -10.79 3.96
N ASN A 186 11.94 -10.78 3.05
CA ASN A 186 13.34 -11.02 3.37
C ASN A 186 14.21 -9.77 3.29
N ARG A 187 13.66 -8.60 3.00
CA ARG A 187 14.42 -7.36 3.02
C ARG A 187 14.86 -7.02 4.45
N ASP A 188 16.02 -6.39 4.58
CA ASP A 188 16.62 -6.10 5.88
C ASP A 188 15.85 -5.06 6.69
N ILE A 189 15.24 -4.09 6.01
CA ILE A 189 14.56 -2.95 6.65
C ILE A 189 13.07 -3.06 6.43
N SER A 190 12.30 -3.01 7.52
CA SER A 190 10.83 -3.00 7.51
C SER A 190 10.22 -4.12 6.64
N PRO A 191 10.59 -5.40 6.84
CA PRO A 191 10.07 -6.48 6.01
C PRO A 191 8.55 -6.65 6.16
N LEU A 192 7.92 -7.26 5.17
CA LEU A 192 6.54 -7.70 5.26
C LEU A 192 6.41 -8.73 6.38
N ARG A 193 5.72 -8.36 7.45
CA ARG A 193 5.53 -9.18 8.63
C ARG A 193 4.22 -8.81 9.32
N LYS A 194 3.51 -9.82 9.80
CA LYS A 194 2.33 -9.60 10.62
C LYS A 194 2.73 -9.00 11.98
N ALA A 195 2.11 -7.88 12.35
CA ALA A 195 2.24 -7.34 13.69
C ALA A 195 1.65 -8.30 14.73
N GLU A 196 2.19 -8.33 15.96
CA GLU A 196 1.72 -9.26 17.00
C GLU A 196 0.24 -9.06 17.34
N ASP A 197 -0.22 -7.81 17.33
CA ASP A 197 -1.61 -7.43 17.62
C ASP A 197 -2.49 -7.34 16.37
N ALA A 198 -2.00 -7.78 15.20
CA ALA A 198 -2.79 -7.78 13.98
C ALA A 198 -3.71 -9.00 13.91
N ILE A 199 -4.89 -8.78 13.34
CA ILE A 199 -5.88 -9.82 13.07
C ILE A 199 -5.70 -10.28 11.62
N THR A 200 -5.54 -11.59 11.44
CA THR A 200 -5.45 -12.18 10.09
C THR A 200 -6.83 -12.30 9.46
N VAL A 201 -6.96 -11.79 8.24
CA VAL A 201 -8.16 -11.95 7.42
C VAL A 201 -7.75 -12.65 6.13
N ASP A 202 -8.21 -13.89 5.95
CA ASP A 202 -8.02 -14.65 4.72
C ASP A 202 -9.10 -14.27 3.71
N THR A 203 -8.67 -13.68 2.62
CA THR A 203 -9.59 -13.18 1.58
C THR A 203 -9.85 -14.22 0.48
N THR A 204 -9.24 -15.40 0.56
CA THR A 204 -9.42 -16.47 -0.42
C THR A 204 -10.90 -16.86 -0.51
N SER A 205 -11.43 -16.89 -1.74
CA SER A 205 -12.83 -17.22 -2.04
C SER A 205 -13.88 -16.28 -1.43
N LYS A 206 -13.48 -15.10 -0.97
CA LYS A 206 -14.40 -14.07 -0.47
C LYS A 206 -14.54 -12.93 -1.45
N THR A 207 -15.72 -12.30 -1.48
CA THR A 207 -15.94 -11.09 -2.25
C THR A 207 -15.34 -9.87 -1.52
N ILE A 208 -15.16 -8.78 -2.26
CA ILE A 208 -14.70 -7.50 -1.69
C ILE A 208 -15.67 -7.04 -0.60
N GLU A 209 -16.99 -7.18 -0.83
CA GLU A 209 -18.04 -6.82 0.13
C GLU A 209 -17.94 -7.66 1.41
N ASP A 210 -17.72 -8.97 1.29
CA ASP A 210 -17.56 -9.87 2.45
C ASP A 210 -16.38 -9.45 3.33
N VAL A 211 -15.24 -9.19 2.73
CA VAL A 211 -14.03 -8.77 3.46
C VAL A 211 -14.22 -7.39 4.08
N THR A 212 -14.82 -6.45 3.34
CA THR A 212 -15.12 -5.11 3.85
C THR A 212 -16.01 -5.18 5.08
N GLU A 213 -17.09 -5.96 5.03
CA GLU A 213 -18.00 -6.15 6.17
C GLU A 213 -17.31 -6.81 7.36
N GLU A 214 -16.43 -7.77 7.12
CA GLU A 214 -15.64 -8.41 8.16
C GLU A 214 -14.76 -7.39 8.90
N ILE A 215 -14.08 -6.51 8.17
CA ILE A 215 -13.25 -5.44 8.76
C ILE A 215 -14.11 -4.42 9.50
N LEU A 216 -15.28 -4.03 8.96
CA LEU A 216 -16.19 -3.10 9.63
C LEU A 216 -16.69 -3.67 10.96
N LYS A 217 -16.92 -4.98 11.05
CA LYS A 217 -17.26 -5.64 12.32
C LYS A 217 -16.12 -5.56 13.32
N LEU A 218 -14.88 -5.73 12.88
CA LEU A 218 -13.71 -5.58 13.74
C LEU A 218 -13.60 -4.16 14.30
N VAL A 219 -13.93 -3.14 13.51
CA VAL A 219 -13.97 -1.74 13.97
C VAL A 219 -15.02 -1.54 15.05
N LYS A 220 -16.21 -2.13 14.89
CA LYS A 220 -17.30 -2.03 15.89
C LYS A 220 -16.93 -2.66 17.23
N ASN A 221 -16.03 -3.63 17.24
CA ASN A 221 -15.63 -4.38 18.43
C ASN A 221 -14.40 -3.77 19.14
N LEU A 222 -13.94 -2.62 18.72
CA LEU A 222 -12.82 -1.93 19.36
C LEU A 222 -13.13 -1.36 20.73
#